data_e737e274ab21c55f5152db62185c4efb
#
_entry.id   e737e274ab21c55f5152db62185c4efb
#
_cell.length_a   1.000
_cell.length_b   1.000
_cell.length_c   1.000
_cell.angle_alpha   90.00
_cell.angle_beta   90.00
_cell.angle_gamma   90.00
#
_symmetry.space_group_name_H-M   'P 1'
#
loop_
_entity.id
_entity.type
_entity.pdbx_description
1 polymer ?
#
loop_
_entity_poly.entity_id
_entity_poly.type
_entity_poly.pdbx_seq_one_letter_code
_entity_poly.pdbx_strand_id
1 'polypeptide(L)'
;MGTIAGVANAVRMLEKNFWPEVTNSLRESEGLIHDLITDQLIAGRDENNKPLRPTYLQDPYFVETTKTPKAARAKARWWRDMKEDITPPETSPILRFAPRNRNTPNLIIRGDYHDSITPIVQGGKDGGKIVTRSIGFYAGDDALESKYGPAHLGLTRKDRLYLIKNKIKPAILKLLEKYKFK
;
A
#
# COMPACT_ATOMS: atom_id res chain seq x y z
N MET A 1 -45.66 -4.75 -5.76
CA MET A 1 -45.04 -5.65 -4.76
C MET A 1 -44.38 -6.81 -5.46
N GLY A 2 -43.08 -7.06 -5.16
CA GLY A 2 -42.38 -8.19 -5.76
C GLY A 2 -42.89 -9.51 -5.20
N THR A 3 -42.97 -10.54 -6.01
CA THR A 3 -43.34 -11.89 -5.58
C THR A 3 -42.19 -12.49 -4.75
N ILE A 4 -42.47 -13.45 -3.85
CA ILE A 4 -41.44 -14.20 -3.08
C ILE A 4 -40.40 -14.81 -4.03
N ALA A 5 -40.83 -15.34 -5.16
CA ALA A 5 -39.94 -15.86 -6.21
C ALA A 5 -39.01 -14.79 -6.80
N GLY A 6 -39.52 -13.56 -7.00
CA GLY A 6 -38.73 -12.43 -7.46
C GLY A 6 -37.66 -12.03 -6.47
N VAL A 7 -37.99 -11.97 -5.19
CA VAL A 7 -37.02 -11.69 -4.11
C VAL A 7 -35.96 -12.78 -4.02
N ALA A 8 -36.33 -14.05 -4.04
CA ALA A 8 -35.41 -15.18 -4.01
C ALA A 8 -34.43 -15.16 -5.19
N ASN A 9 -34.90 -14.82 -6.40
CA ASN A 9 -34.05 -14.69 -7.56
C ASN A 9 -33.08 -13.50 -7.41
N ALA A 10 -33.54 -12.34 -6.93
CA ALA A 10 -32.69 -11.19 -6.67
C ALA A 10 -31.58 -11.49 -5.67
N VAL A 11 -31.88 -12.22 -4.59
CA VAL A 11 -30.88 -12.67 -3.60
C VAL A 11 -29.82 -13.56 -4.23
N ARG A 12 -30.23 -14.57 -5.04
CA ARG A 12 -29.27 -15.45 -5.75
C ARG A 12 -28.38 -14.68 -6.71
N MET A 13 -28.94 -13.71 -7.42
CA MET A 13 -28.17 -12.87 -8.34
C MET A 13 -27.20 -11.95 -7.61
N LEU A 14 -27.60 -11.42 -6.47
CA LEU A 14 -26.72 -10.63 -5.61
C LEU A 14 -25.54 -11.49 -5.09
N GLU A 15 -25.83 -12.66 -4.53
CA GLU A 15 -24.82 -13.60 -4.02
C GLU A 15 -23.80 -13.96 -5.13
N LYS A 16 -24.30 -14.33 -6.33
CA LYS A 16 -23.46 -14.68 -7.48
C LYS A 16 -22.54 -13.55 -7.93
N ASN A 17 -23.02 -12.30 -7.87
CA ASN A 17 -22.30 -11.15 -8.45
C ASN A 17 -21.55 -10.31 -7.39
N PHE A 18 -21.74 -10.55 -6.11
CA PHE A 18 -21.15 -9.75 -5.04
C PHE A 18 -19.60 -9.71 -5.12
N TRP A 19 -18.94 -10.86 -5.05
CA TRP A 19 -17.48 -10.91 -5.12
C TRP A 19 -16.89 -10.52 -6.47
N PRO A 20 -17.46 -10.90 -7.60
CA PRO A 20 -17.07 -10.34 -8.91
C PRO A 20 -17.10 -8.80 -8.94
N GLU A 21 -18.17 -8.17 -8.42
CA GLU A 21 -18.28 -6.71 -8.37
C GLU A 21 -17.22 -6.07 -7.48
N VAL A 22 -17.02 -6.62 -6.26
CA VAL A 22 -15.95 -6.16 -5.36
C VAL A 22 -14.58 -6.28 -6.03
N THR A 23 -14.29 -7.42 -6.67
CA THR A 23 -13.03 -7.65 -7.36
C THR A 23 -12.81 -6.69 -8.51
N ASN A 24 -13.82 -6.44 -9.31
CA ASN A 24 -13.76 -5.49 -10.43
C ASN A 24 -13.52 -4.06 -9.91
N SER A 25 -14.24 -3.65 -8.86
CA SER A 25 -14.04 -2.35 -8.24
C SER A 25 -12.62 -2.16 -7.70
N LEU A 26 -12.01 -3.22 -7.17
CA LEU A 26 -10.60 -3.19 -6.73
C LEU A 26 -9.63 -3.12 -7.91
N ARG A 27 -9.87 -3.87 -9.01
CA ARG A 27 -9.04 -3.81 -10.24
C ARG A 27 -9.06 -2.41 -10.85
N GLU A 28 -10.24 -1.82 -10.96
CA GLU A 28 -10.38 -0.43 -11.43
C GLU A 28 -9.70 0.59 -10.50
N SER A 29 -9.32 0.17 -9.31
CA SER A 29 -8.68 1.00 -8.28
C SER A 29 -7.20 0.69 -8.08
N GLU A 30 -6.54 -0.12 -8.93
CA GLU A 30 -5.13 -0.49 -8.76
C GLU A 30 -4.21 0.75 -8.72
N GLY A 31 -4.46 1.78 -9.52
CA GLY A 31 -3.75 3.05 -9.44
C GLY A 31 -3.92 3.74 -8.08
N LEU A 32 -5.14 3.79 -7.54
CA LEU A 32 -5.38 4.34 -6.21
C LEU A 32 -4.72 3.48 -5.11
N ILE A 33 -4.68 2.16 -5.27
CA ILE A 33 -4.00 1.27 -4.31
C ILE A 33 -2.50 1.55 -4.31
N HIS A 34 -1.89 1.73 -5.48
CA HIS A 34 -0.52 2.18 -5.64
C HIS A 34 -0.28 3.50 -4.88
N ASP A 35 -1.10 4.51 -5.13
CA ASP A 35 -0.98 5.83 -4.50
C ASP A 35 -1.11 5.77 -2.98
N LEU A 36 -1.98 4.91 -2.44
CA LEU A 36 -2.14 4.72 -1.00
C LEU A 36 -0.91 4.07 -0.38
N ILE A 37 -0.30 3.09 -1.04
CA ILE A 37 0.94 2.45 -0.57
C ILE A 37 2.09 3.45 -0.60
N THR A 38 2.23 4.22 -1.67
CA THR A 38 3.26 5.27 -1.74
C THR A 38 3.04 6.37 -0.70
N ASP A 39 1.80 6.74 -0.43
CA ASP A 39 1.42 7.71 0.61
C ASP A 39 1.87 7.27 2.02
N GLN A 40 1.67 5.99 2.38
CA GLN A 40 2.16 5.46 3.66
C GLN A 40 3.69 5.37 3.70
N LEU A 41 4.36 5.03 2.57
CA LEU A 41 5.82 4.97 2.49
C LEU A 41 6.46 6.35 2.61
N ILE A 42 5.85 7.42 2.07
CA ILE A 42 6.27 8.81 2.30
C ILE A 42 6.33 9.10 3.80
N ALA A 43 5.35 8.62 4.56
CA ALA A 43 5.32 8.72 6.02
C ALA A 43 6.22 7.69 6.74
N GLY A 44 6.98 6.86 6.00
CA GLY A 44 7.88 5.86 6.54
C GLY A 44 7.19 4.75 7.34
N ARG A 45 6.04 4.27 6.88
CA ARG A 45 5.21 3.29 7.61
C ARG A 45 4.96 2.01 6.83
N ASP A 46 4.83 0.91 7.56
CA ASP A 46 4.37 -0.38 7.05
C ASP A 46 2.83 -0.54 7.16
N GLU A 47 2.27 -1.65 6.68
CA GLU A 47 0.83 -1.96 6.74
C GLU A 47 0.25 -2.00 8.17
N ASN A 48 1.10 -2.21 9.18
CA ASN A 48 0.73 -2.20 10.59
C ASN A 48 0.82 -0.80 11.21
N ASN A 49 1.05 0.22 10.37
CA ASN A 49 1.27 1.62 10.77
C ASN A 49 2.49 1.79 11.70
N LYS A 50 3.48 0.89 11.61
CA LYS A 50 4.74 0.96 12.34
C LYS A 50 5.80 1.66 11.50
N PRO A 51 6.75 2.39 12.11
CA PRO A 51 7.87 2.97 11.38
C PRO A 51 8.72 1.88 10.71
N LEU A 52 9.12 2.13 9.47
CA LEU A 52 9.99 1.23 8.71
C LEU A 52 11.32 0.98 9.45
N ARG A 53 11.75 -0.27 9.44
CA ARG A 53 12.99 -0.74 10.06
C ARG A 53 13.78 -1.61 9.07
N PRO A 54 15.12 -1.52 9.03
CA PRO A 54 16.00 -0.71 9.89
C PRO A 54 15.92 0.79 9.59
N THR A 55 16.18 1.62 10.61
CA THR A 55 16.35 3.07 10.42
C THR A 55 17.71 3.37 9.77
N TYR A 56 17.91 4.58 9.24
CA TYR A 56 19.20 4.94 8.64
C TYR A 56 20.39 4.70 9.56
N LEU A 57 20.27 4.99 10.86
CA LEU A 57 21.37 4.78 11.83
C LEU A 57 21.54 3.32 12.26
N GLN A 58 20.59 2.45 11.96
CA GLN A 58 20.58 1.02 12.33
C GLN A 58 20.76 0.11 11.11
N ASP A 59 20.91 0.68 9.93
CA ASP A 59 21.00 -0.07 8.69
C ASP A 59 22.33 -0.84 8.61
N PRO A 60 22.32 -2.18 8.56
CA PRO A 60 23.52 -3.01 8.51
C PRO A 60 24.40 -2.70 7.28
N TYR A 61 23.83 -2.24 6.19
CA TYR A 61 24.57 -1.82 5.00
C TYR A 61 25.74 -0.87 5.30
N PHE A 62 25.58 0.06 6.25
CA PHE A 62 26.66 0.99 6.57
C PHE A 62 27.79 0.32 7.34
N VAL A 63 27.50 -0.72 8.12
CA VAL A 63 28.53 -1.51 8.83
C VAL A 63 29.29 -2.39 7.83
N GLU A 64 28.59 -3.05 6.94
CA GLU A 64 29.16 -3.96 5.94
C GLU A 64 30.00 -3.24 4.88
N THR A 65 29.66 -1.99 4.55
CA THR A 65 30.34 -1.19 3.53
C THR A 65 31.42 -0.25 4.06
N THR A 66 31.77 -0.35 5.35
CA THR A 66 32.81 0.52 5.96
C THR A 66 33.78 -0.28 6.82
N LYS A 67 35.03 0.25 6.98
CA LYS A 67 36.08 -0.45 7.72
C LYS A 67 35.99 -0.33 9.24
N THR A 68 35.24 0.67 9.75
CA THR A 68 35.19 0.94 11.18
C THR A 68 33.79 1.36 11.62
N PRO A 69 33.37 1.07 12.86
CA PRO A 69 32.09 1.53 13.40
C PRO A 69 31.91 3.06 13.40
N LYS A 70 32.99 3.81 13.55
CA LYS A 70 32.98 5.28 13.48
C LYS A 70 32.64 5.75 12.08
N ALA A 71 33.27 5.17 11.04
CA ALA A 71 32.98 5.48 9.65
C ALA A 71 31.56 5.05 9.24
N ALA A 72 31.09 3.91 9.73
CA ALA A 72 29.69 3.45 9.52
C ALA A 72 28.69 4.49 10.03
N ARG A 73 28.85 4.94 11.27
CA ARG A 73 27.98 5.96 11.87
C ARG A 73 28.03 7.30 11.12
N ALA A 74 29.22 7.71 10.68
CA ALA A 74 29.39 8.96 9.91
C ALA A 74 28.67 8.86 8.57
N LYS A 75 28.85 7.75 7.84
CA LYS A 75 28.16 7.48 6.56
C LYS A 75 26.64 7.42 6.72
N ALA A 76 26.15 6.75 7.76
CA ALA A 76 24.74 6.66 8.06
C ALA A 76 24.08 8.04 8.36
N ARG A 77 24.80 8.90 9.13
CA ARG A 77 24.35 10.28 9.39
C ARG A 77 24.31 11.11 8.12
N TRP A 78 25.39 11.07 7.33
CA TRP A 78 25.46 11.77 6.07
C TRP A 78 24.31 11.35 5.13
N TRP A 79 24.06 10.04 5.03
CA TRP A 79 22.96 9.51 4.22
C TRP A 79 21.60 10.01 4.71
N ARG A 80 21.36 9.97 6.02
CA ARG A 80 20.14 10.50 6.63
C ARG A 80 19.93 11.98 6.31
N ASP A 81 20.99 12.79 6.46
CA ASP A 81 20.92 14.23 6.26
C ASP A 81 20.68 14.55 4.77
N MET A 82 21.38 13.87 3.87
CA MET A 82 21.14 13.96 2.43
C MET A 82 19.71 13.56 2.05
N LYS A 83 19.17 12.52 2.69
CA LYS A 83 17.78 12.09 2.47
C LYS A 83 16.75 13.08 3.01
N GLU A 84 17.07 13.80 4.06
CA GLU A 84 16.22 14.87 4.59
C GLU A 84 16.20 16.08 3.63
N ASP A 85 17.33 16.41 3.02
CA ASP A 85 17.43 17.48 2.02
C ASP A 85 16.64 17.16 0.74
N ILE A 86 16.68 15.90 0.27
CA ILE A 86 15.97 15.46 -0.94
C ILE A 86 14.46 15.35 -0.67
N THR A 87 14.09 14.73 0.42
CA THR A 87 12.69 14.44 0.79
C THR A 87 12.47 14.74 2.27
N PRO A 88 12.17 15.98 2.64
CA PRO A 88 11.88 16.37 4.01
C PRO A 88 10.75 15.54 4.63
N PRO A 89 10.76 15.35 5.97
CA PRO A 89 9.63 14.75 6.65
C PRO A 89 8.37 15.62 6.55
N GLU A 90 7.43 15.19 5.74
CA GLU A 90 6.17 15.91 5.51
C GLU A 90 4.96 15.03 5.83
N THR A 91 3.82 15.69 6.05
CA THR A 91 2.53 15.00 6.12
C THR A 91 2.20 14.39 4.76
N SER A 92 1.84 13.13 4.72
CA SER A 92 1.50 12.46 3.46
C SER A 92 0.28 13.12 2.78
N PRO A 93 0.25 13.17 1.44
CA PRO A 93 -0.73 13.99 0.72
C PRO A 93 -2.16 13.44 0.79
N ILE A 94 -2.37 12.12 0.76
CA ILE A 94 -3.70 11.50 0.60
C ILE A 94 -4.37 11.29 1.97
N LEU A 95 -3.80 10.45 2.81
CA LEU A 95 -4.40 10.09 4.08
C LEU A 95 -3.88 10.89 5.27
N ARG A 96 -3.03 11.87 5.03
CA ARG A 96 -2.51 12.77 6.06
C ARG A 96 -1.86 12.01 7.22
N PHE A 97 -1.01 11.03 6.91
CA PHE A 97 -0.15 10.45 7.93
C PHE A 97 0.81 11.50 8.48
N ALA A 98 1.04 11.47 9.77
CA ALA A 98 2.00 12.38 10.40
C ALA A 98 3.40 12.19 9.79
N PRO A 99 4.20 13.27 9.70
CA PRO A 99 5.56 13.22 9.20
C PRO A 99 6.38 12.10 9.85
N ARG A 100 7.21 11.43 9.05
CA ARG A 100 8.15 10.43 9.57
C ARG A 100 9.21 11.06 10.47
N ASN A 101 9.78 10.27 11.37
CA ASN A 101 11.02 10.67 12.03
C ASN A 101 12.15 10.73 10.98
N ARG A 102 13.06 11.71 11.08
CA ARG A 102 14.19 11.88 10.17
C ARG A 102 15.08 10.63 10.00
N ASN A 103 15.12 9.76 11.02
CA ASN A 103 15.87 8.50 10.94
C ASN A 103 15.10 7.37 10.24
N THR A 104 13.79 7.54 10.02
CA THR A 104 12.95 6.52 9.38
C THR A 104 13.03 6.69 7.86
N PRO A 105 13.34 5.62 7.10
CA PRO A 105 13.37 5.69 5.65
C PRO A 105 11.97 5.89 5.05
N ASN A 106 11.91 6.51 3.90
CA ASN A 106 10.71 6.65 3.07
C ASN A 106 10.87 5.99 1.69
N LEU A 107 12.00 5.36 1.45
CA LEU A 107 12.38 4.63 0.23
C LEU A 107 12.39 5.48 -1.05
N ILE A 108 12.41 6.82 -0.92
CA ILE A 108 12.48 7.73 -2.07
C ILE A 108 13.90 8.26 -2.22
N ILE A 109 14.50 8.12 -3.40
CA ILE A 109 15.69 8.87 -3.84
C ILE A 109 15.35 9.65 -5.11
N ARG A 110 14.86 8.97 -6.13
CA ARG A 110 14.40 9.52 -7.40
C ARG A 110 12.93 9.22 -7.68
N GLY A 111 12.32 8.36 -6.88
CA GLY A 111 10.97 7.85 -7.11
C GLY A 111 10.94 6.43 -7.70
N ASP A 112 12.04 5.97 -8.31
CA ASP A 112 12.10 4.71 -9.07
C ASP A 112 11.50 3.51 -8.32
N TYR A 113 11.73 3.41 -7.00
CA TYR A 113 11.14 2.34 -6.19
C TYR A 113 9.62 2.50 -6.03
N HIS A 114 9.17 3.71 -5.74
CA HIS A 114 7.75 3.99 -5.61
C HIS A 114 7.01 3.69 -6.92
N ASP A 115 7.59 4.11 -8.06
CA ASP A 115 7.02 3.88 -9.39
C ASP A 115 7.00 2.39 -9.78
N SER A 116 7.90 1.57 -9.21
CA SER A 116 7.95 0.12 -9.44
C SER A 116 6.88 -0.68 -8.68
N ILE A 117 6.21 -0.06 -7.71
CA ILE A 117 5.20 -0.73 -6.89
C ILE A 117 3.97 -1.05 -7.76
N THR A 118 3.67 -2.33 -7.88
CA THR A 118 2.59 -2.81 -8.73
C THR A 118 1.59 -3.62 -7.89
N PRO A 119 0.41 -3.05 -7.58
CA PRO A 119 -0.69 -3.80 -7.02
C PRO A 119 -1.32 -4.71 -8.06
N ILE A 120 -1.64 -5.93 -7.69
CA ILE A 120 -2.30 -6.93 -8.53
C ILE A 120 -3.52 -7.43 -7.77
N VAL A 121 -4.71 -7.20 -8.32
CA VAL A 121 -5.96 -7.72 -7.74
C VAL A 121 -6.24 -9.10 -8.31
N GLN A 122 -6.09 -10.11 -7.46
CA GLN A 122 -6.49 -11.48 -7.72
C GLN A 122 -7.85 -11.72 -7.09
N GLY A 123 -8.80 -12.25 -7.85
CA GLY A 123 -10.12 -12.50 -7.30
C GLY A 123 -10.91 -13.51 -8.10
N GLY A 124 -11.91 -14.07 -7.46
CA GLY A 124 -12.76 -15.10 -8.00
C GLY A 124 -14.15 -15.10 -7.35
N LYS A 125 -14.81 -16.26 -7.40
CA LYS A 125 -16.19 -16.46 -6.92
C LYS A 125 -16.38 -16.13 -5.44
N ASP A 126 -15.35 -16.37 -4.60
CA ASP A 126 -15.52 -16.42 -3.14
C ASP A 126 -14.66 -15.35 -2.42
N GLY A 127 -14.12 -14.39 -3.15
CA GLY A 127 -13.34 -13.30 -2.58
C GLY A 127 -12.28 -12.72 -3.50
N GLY A 128 -11.58 -11.68 -3.01
CA GLY A 128 -10.47 -11.03 -3.68
C GLY A 128 -9.28 -10.82 -2.76
N LYS A 129 -8.09 -10.82 -3.33
CA LYS A 129 -6.82 -10.55 -2.66
C LYS A 129 -6.05 -9.49 -3.44
N ILE A 130 -5.49 -8.52 -2.74
CA ILE A 130 -4.50 -7.58 -3.30
C ILE A 130 -3.12 -8.15 -2.99
N VAL A 131 -2.32 -8.34 -4.03
CA VAL A 131 -0.91 -8.70 -3.93
C VAL A 131 -0.11 -7.54 -4.49
N THR A 132 0.83 -7.01 -3.73
CA THR A 132 1.66 -5.89 -4.17
C THR A 132 3.11 -6.35 -4.27
N ARG A 133 3.78 -5.96 -5.33
CA ARG A 133 5.19 -6.27 -5.60
C ARG A 133 5.88 -5.03 -6.16
N SER A 134 7.20 -4.96 -5.99
CA SER A 134 8.05 -4.08 -6.79
C SER A 134 8.44 -4.83 -8.07
N ILE A 135 8.24 -4.22 -9.24
CA ILE A 135 8.54 -4.82 -10.54
C ILE A 135 9.41 -3.87 -11.36
N GLY A 136 10.56 -4.36 -11.81
CA GLY A 136 11.49 -3.58 -12.65
C GLY A 136 12.36 -2.59 -11.87
N PHE A 137 12.48 -2.72 -10.55
CA PHE A 137 13.38 -1.89 -9.77
C PHE A 137 14.85 -2.30 -10.01
N TYR A 138 15.71 -1.33 -10.34
CA TYR A 138 17.08 -1.58 -10.81
C TYR A 138 17.99 -2.31 -9.79
N ALA A 139 17.70 -2.22 -8.50
CA ALA A 139 18.45 -2.93 -7.45
C ALA A 139 18.00 -4.38 -7.24
N GLY A 140 17.05 -4.86 -8.06
CA GLY A 140 16.37 -6.14 -7.91
C GLY A 140 15.02 -5.99 -7.22
N ASP A 141 14.01 -6.67 -7.75
CA ASP A 141 12.62 -6.51 -7.31
C ASP A 141 12.44 -6.85 -5.81
N ASP A 142 13.24 -7.80 -5.29
CA ASP A 142 13.16 -8.26 -3.90
C ASP A 142 14.10 -7.52 -2.93
N ALA A 143 14.94 -6.60 -3.41
CA ALA A 143 16.01 -6.00 -2.59
C ALA A 143 15.49 -5.25 -1.36
N LEU A 144 14.43 -4.46 -1.52
CA LEU A 144 13.82 -3.73 -0.41
C LEU A 144 12.83 -4.58 0.37
N GLU A 145 12.15 -5.54 -0.27
CA GLU A 145 11.29 -6.50 0.40
C GLU A 145 12.09 -7.40 1.35
N SER A 146 13.27 -7.87 0.92
CA SER A 146 14.20 -8.61 1.79
C SER A 146 14.66 -7.78 2.99
N LYS A 147 14.86 -6.47 2.82
CA LYS A 147 15.35 -5.58 3.86
C LYS A 147 14.28 -5.12 4.85
N TYR A 148 13.10 -4.75 4.36
CA TYR A 148 12.03 -4.15 5.16
C TYR A 148 10.89 -5.12 5.47
N GLY A 149 10.93 -6.32 4.89
CA GLY A 149 9.88 -7.33 4.96
C GLY A 149 8.68 -6.99 4.05
N PRO A 150 7.80 -7.95 3.75
CA PRO A 150 6.66 -7.75 2.84
C PRO A 150 5.64 -6.74 3.35
N ALA A 151 5.61 -6.48 4.66
CA ALA A 151 4.65 -5.56 5.29
C ALA A 151 4.77 -4.11 4.82
N HIS A 152 5.91 -3.69 4.23
CA HIS A 152 6.05 -2.33 3.71
C HIS A 152 5.24 -2.10 2.42
N LEU A 153 4.88 -3.15 1.69
CA LEU A 153 4.04 -3.12 0.49
C LEU A 153 2.55 -3.40 0.79
N GLY A 154 2.19 -3.66 2.03
CA GLY A 154 0.81 -3.88 2.43
C GLY A 154 0.04 -2.57 2.67
N LEU A 155 -1.29 -2.65 2.66
CA LEU A 155 -2.18 -1.53 2.95
C LEU A 155 -2.44 -1.42 4.46
N THR A 156 -2.29 -0.24 5.03
CA THR A 156 -2.70 0.02 6.42
C THR A 156 -4.21 -0.14 6.61
N ARG A 157 -4.66 -0.22 7.85
CA ARG A 157 -6.10 -0.18 8.16
C ARG A 157 -6.77 1.09 7.61
N LYS A 158 -6.07 2.22 7.62
CA LYS A 158 -6.59 3.49 7.13
C LYS A 158 -6.79 3.46 5.61
N ASP A 159 -5.85 2.89 4.87
CA ASP A 159 -5.94 2.69 3.43
C ASP A 159 -7.11 1.78 3.07
N ARG A 160 -7.24 0.65 3.76
CA ARG A 160 -8.36 -0.30 3.54
C ARG A 160 -9.71 0.33 3.78
N LEU A 161 -9.86 1.10 4.86
CA LEU A 161 -11.10 1.83 5.14
C LEU A 161 -11.40 2.88 4.07
N TYR A 162 -10.39 3.55 3.57
CA TYR A 162 -10.54 4.52 2.48
C TYR A 162 -11.03 3.85 1.20
N LEU A 163 -10.44 2.72 0.80
CA LEU A 163 -10.88 1.93 -0.35
C LEU A 163 -12.32 1.42 -0.18
N ILE A 164 -12.63 0.85 0.98
CA ILE A 164 -14.00 0.37 1.27
C ILE A 164 -15.01 1.51 1.11
N LYS A 165 -14.75 2.66 1.72
CA LYS A 165 -15.67 3.80 1.71
C LYS A 165 -15.87 4.38 0.31
N ASN A 166 -14.79 4.55 -0.45
CA ASN A 166 -14.79 5.35 -1.67
C ASN A 166 -14.92 4.51 -2.95
N LYS A 167 -14.66 3.20 -2.90
CA LYS A 167 -14.70 2.31 -4.07
C LYS A 167 -15.65 1.13 -3.88
N ILE A 168 -15.45 0.31 -2.86
CA ILE A 168 -16.22 -0.93 -2.68
C ILE A 168 -17.67 -0.64 -2.31
N LYS A 169 -17.91 0.22 -1.32
CA LYS A 169 -19.27 0.56 -0.89
C LYS A 169 -20.13 1.14 -2.00
N PRO A 170 -19.67 2.11 -2.82
CA PRO A 170 -20.43 2.60 -3.95
C PRO A 170 -20.74 1.53 -5.00
N ALA A 171 -19.79 0.63 -5.30
CA ALA A 171 -20.01 -0.48 -6.24
C ALA A 171 -21.10 -1.44 -5.73
N ILE A 172 -21.05 -1.80 -4.45
CA ILE A 172 -22.08 -2.66 -3.83
C ILE A 172 -23.45 -1.96 -3.82
N LEU A 173 -23.51 -0.66 -3.52
CA LEU A 173 -24.79 0.07 -3.56
C LEU A 173 -25.40 0.05 -4.97
N LYS A 174 -24.61 0.26 -6.03
CA LYS A 174 -25.07 0.13 -7.42
C LYS A 174 -25.58 -1.29 -7.72
N LEU A 175 -24.89 -2.31 -7.22
CA LEU A 175 -25.31 -3.70 -7.38
C LEU A 175 -26.66 -3.97 -6.68
N LEU A 176 -26.87 -3.45 -5.46
CA LEU A 176 -28.13 -3.55 -4.73
C LEU A 176 -29.29 -2.85 -5.49
N GLU A 177 -29.05 -1.65 -6.00
CA GLU A 177 -30.02 -0.92 -6.80
C GLU A 177 -30.40 -1.69 -8.07
N LYS A 178 -29.43 -2.31 -8.75
CA LYS A 178 -29.65 -3.13 -9.96
C LYS A 178 -30.63 -4.28 -9.69
N TYR A 179 -30.59 -4.87 -8.50
CA TYR A 179 -31.50 -5.95 -8.11
C TYR A 179 -32.71 -5.46 -7.30
N LYS A 180 -32.94 -4.13 -7.26
CA LYS A 180 -34.09 -3.50 -6.59
C LYS A 180 -34.15 -3.72 -5.08
N PHE A 181 -33.00 -3.95 -4.44
CA PHE A 181 -32.90 -3.81 -2.99
C PHE A 181 -32.74 -2.32 -2.67
N LYS A 182 -33.82 -1.71 -2.21
CA LYS A 182 -33.84 -0.32 -1.72
C LYS A 182 -33.84 -0.28 -0.22
#